data_100fa0764396affa4b4acf1205c4f3d0
#
_entry.id   100fa0764396affa4b4acf1205c4f3d0
#
_cell.length_a   1.000
_cell.length_b   1.000
_cell.length_c   1.000
_cell.angle_alpha   90.00
_cell.angle_beta   90.00
_cell.angle_gamma   90.00
#
_symmetry.space_group_name_H-M   'P 1'
#
loop_
_entity.id
_entity.type
_entity.pdbx_description
1 polymer ?
#
loop_
_entity_poly.entity_id
_entity_poly.type
_entity_poly.pdbx_seq_one_letter_code
_entity_poly.pdbx_strand_id
1 'polypeptide(L)'
;MKFNNLLYLPIFIFLIACETGTKDLEKPNELKKQINEKFSFEKRWSVNAFKSLPLGKINIASGQDSIFIFDSEGEIKAFSNNGKRIWNKKLDVDISTGITLGFNRLLLSTSNGDVLCISKDSGETIWQYSTSGEVLSPPATNGDIVAI
;
A
#
# COMPACT_ATOMS: atom_id res chain seq x y z
N MET A 1 22.72 73.62 -47.17
CA MET A 1 22.14 72.37 -47.61
C MET A 1 23.06 71.28 -47.11
N LYS A 2 22.73 70.62 -45.97
CA LYS A 2 23.45 69.45 -45.45
C LYS A 2 22.41 68.44 -45.04
N PHE A 3 22.42 67.31 -45.73
CA PHE A 3 21.63 66.09 -45.43
C PHE A 3 22.24 65.39 -44.24
N ASN A 4 21.51 65.26 -43.16
CA ASN A 4 21.88 64.39 -42.06
C ASN A 4 21.30 63.00 -42.33
N ASN A 5 22.18 62.08 -42.66
CA ASN A 5 21.86 60.63 -42.68
C ASN A 5 21.76 60.13 -41.26
N LEU A 6 20.57 59.88 -40.82
CA LEU A 6 20.29 59.19 -39.56
C LEU A 6 20.39 57.66 -39.83
N LEU A 7 21.45 57.09 -39.28
CA LEU A 7 21.76 55.67 -39.39
C LEU A 7 20.77 54.90 -38.55
N TYR A 8 19.81 54.23 -39.18
CA TYR A 8 18.96 53.26 -38.53
C TYR A 8 19.77 51.95 -38.30
N LEU A 9 20.09 51.69 -37.03
CA LEU A 9 20.69 50.43 -36.59
C LEU A 9 19.54 49.43 -36.36
N PRO A 10 19.41 48.31 -37.11
CA PRO A 10 18.42 47.31 -36.79
C PRO A 10 18.85 46.54 -35.54
N ILE A 11 18.05 46.67 -34.47
CA ILE A 11 18.18 45.86 -33.31
C ILE A 11 17.74 44.45 -33.70
N PHE A 12 18.71 43.54 -33.90
CA PHE A 12 18.46 42.14 -34.03
C PHE A 12 18.11 41.57 -32.63
N ILE A 13 16.81 41.44 -32.36
CA ILE A 13 16.33 40.68 -31.20
C ILE A 13 16.57 39.21 -31.52
N PHE A 14 17.63 38.65 -30.92
CA PHE A 14 17.83 37.20 -30.85
C PHE A 14 16.76 36.63 -29.94
N LEU A 15 15.65 36.12 -30.51
CA LEU A 15 14.76 35.21 -29.84
C LEU A 15 15.53 33.90 -29.66
N ILE A 16 16.09 33.74 -28.47
CA ILE A 16 16.56 32.42 -28.05
C ILE A 16 15.31 31.53 -27.89
N ALA A 17 14.97 30.81 -28.93
CA ALA A 17 14.00 29.73 -28.83
C ALA A 17 14.61 28.67 -27.90
N CYS A 18 14.06 28.60 -26.69
CA CYS A 18 14.32 27.47 -25.80
C CYS A 18 13.69 26.25 -26.48
N GLU A 19 14.48 25.48 -27.22
CA GLU A 19 14.10 24.15 -27.63
C GLU A 19 13.90 23.34 -26.37
N THR A 20 12.66 23.19 -25.95
CA THR A 20 12.26 22.14 -25.02
C THR A 20 12.45 20.84 -25.77
N GLY A 21 13.64 20.24 -25.64
CA GLY A 21 13.89 18.89 -26.10
C GLY A 21 12.86 17.99 -25.43
N THR A 22 11.82 17.64 -26.18
CA THR A 22 10.98 16.51 -25.81
C THR A 22 11.91 15.29 -25.83
N LYS A 23 12.38 14.89 -24.64
CA LYS A 23 12.95 13.55 -24.50
C LYS A 23 11.88 12.61 -25.06
N ASP A 24 12.16 11.99 -26.19
CA ASP A 24 11.37 10.87 -26.65
C ASP A 24 11.28 9.89 -25.47
N LEU A 25 10.14 9.91 -24.82
CA LEU A 25 9.82 8.88 -23.82
C LEU A 25 9.84 7.59 -24.63
N GLU A 26 10.83 6.75 -24.39
CA GLU A 26 10.87 5.41 -24.96
C GLU A 26 9.49 4.80 -24.76
N LYS A 27 8.84 4.47 -25.88
CA LYS A 27 7.56 3.76 -25.81
C LYS A 27 7.77 2.53 -24.95
N PRO A 28 6.89 2.27 -23.98
CA PRO A 28 6.99 1.05 -23.19
C PRO A 28 7.15 -0.14 -24.14
N ASN A 29 8.14 -0.98 -23.89
CA ASN A 29 8.32 -2.20 -24.68
C ASN A 29 7.00 -2.95 -24.72
N GLU A 30 6.46 -3.20 -25.90
CA GLU A 30 5.30 -4.05 -26.05
C GLU A 30 5.63 -5.40 -25.39
N LEU A 31 4.85 -5.78 -24.40
CA LEU A 31 4.93 -7.09 -23.78
C LEU A 31 4.84 -8.11 -24.92
N LYS A 32 5.91 -8.85 -25.16
CA LYS A 32 5.92 -9.91 -26.17
C LYS A 32 4.76 -10.85 -25.86
N LYS A 33 3.80 -10.88 -26.73
CA LYS A 33 2.48 -11.53 -26.60
C LYS A 33 2.56 -13.07 -26.64
N GLN A 34 3.56 -13.68 -26.03
CA GLN A 34 3.65 -15.13 -25.90
C GLN A 34 4.21 -15.53 -24.54
N ILE A 35 3.40 -15.33 -23.49
CA ILE A 35 3.48 -16.22 -22.35
C ILE A 35 2.53 -17.38 -22.74
N ASN A 36 3.09 -18.43 -23.34
CA ASN A 36 2.36 -19.65 -23.68
C ASN A 36 2.10 -20.54 -22.46
N GLU A 37 2.26 -20.00 -21.26
CA GLU A 37 1.91 -20.70 -20.04
C GLU A 37 0.42 -20.47 -19.77
N LYS A 38 -0.36 -21.51 -20.03
CA LYS A 38 -1.77 -21.55 -19.62
C LYS A 38 -1.82 -21.66 -18.09
N PHE A 39 -1.86 -20.52 -17.42
CA PHE A 39 -2.22 -20.53 -16.01
C PHE A 39 -3.70 -20.86 -15.89
N SER A 40 -4.03 -21.95 -15.22
CA SER A 40 -5.40 -22.26 -14.85
C SER A 40 -5.60 -21.92 -13.38
N PHE A 41 -6.61 -21.12 -13.10
CA PHE A 41 -7.02 -20.81 -11.73
C PHE A 41 -8.25 -21.62 -11.40
N GLU A 42 -8.17 -22.37 -10.30
CA GLU A 42 -9.31 -23.10 -9.77
C GLU A 42 -9.79 -22.44 -8.49
N LYS A 43 -11.09 -22.21 -8.40
CA LYS A 43 -11.72 -21.68 -7.20
C LYS A 43 -11.84 -22.81 -6.17
N ARG A 44 -11.02 -22.80 -5.13
CA ARG A 44 -11.04 -23.81 -4.08
C ARG A 44 -12.19 -23.61 -3.09
N TRP A 45 -12.45 -22.36 -2.69
CA TRP A 45 -13.52 -22.03 -1.76
C TRP A 45 -13.94 -20.57 -1.89
N SER A 46 -15.03 -20.21 -1.22
CA SER A 46 -15.52 -18.85 -1.12
C SER A 46 -16.22 -18.67 0.21
N VAL A 47 -16.01 -17.52 0.85
CA VAL A 47 -16.63 -17.18 2.13
C VAL A 47 -17.06 -15.71 2.14
N ASN A 48 -18.22 -15.45 2.75
CA ASN A 48 -18.63 -14.07 3.04
C ASN A 48 -17.96 -13.65 4.36
N ALA A 49 -16.88 -12.88 4.25
CA ALA A 49 -16.11 -12.45 5.40
C ALA A 49 -16.89 -11.43 6.27
N PHE A 50 -17.66 -10.55 5.65
CA PHE A 50 -18.43 -9.50 6.34
C PHE A 50 -19.92 -9.62 6.01
N LYS A 51 -20.78 -9.30 6.98
CA LYS A 51 -22.25 -9.30 6.76
C LYS A 51 -22.71 -8.19 5.83
N SER A 52 -22.03 -7.05 5.87
CA SER A 52 -22.17 -5.90 4.98
C SER A 52 -20.78 -5.46 4.54
N LEU A 53 -20.69 -4.76 3.41
CA LEU A 53 -19.43 -4.17 2.99
C LEU A 53 -19.05 -3.07 4.00
N PRO A 54 -17.88 -3.14 4.64
CA PRO A 54 -17.40 -2.06 5.48
C PRO A 54 -17.28 -0.77 4.68
N LEU A 55 -17.56 0.36 5.33
CA LEU A 55 -17.41 1.68 4.69
C LEU A 55 -15.94 2.04 4.40
N GLY A 56 -15.01 1.35 5.06
CA GLY A 56 -13.57 1.56 4.92
C GLY A 56 -12.89 0.57 3.98
N LYS A 57 -11.57 0.63 3.96
CA LYS A 57 -10.74 -0.27 3.17
C LYS A 57 -10.73 -1.67 3.79
N ILE A 58 -10.88 -2.69 2.95
CA ILE A 58 -10.63 -4.09 3.30
C ILE A 58 -9.22 -4.44 2.83
N ASN A 59 -8.46 -5.08 3.70
CA ASN A 59 -7.12 -5.55 3.41
C ASN A 59 -7.01 -7.04 3.73
N ILE A 60 -6.02 -7.70 3.13
CA ILE A 60 -5.77 -9.12 3.30
C ILE A 60 -4.29 -9.32 3.62
N ALA A 61 -4.02 -10.10 4.66
CA ALA A 61 -2.69 -10.63 4.95
C ALA A 61 -2.75 -12.15 4.88
N SER A 62 -1.80 -12.78 4.20
CA SER A 62 -1.77 -14.23 4.03
C SER A 62 -0.45 -14.82 4.54
N GLY A 63 -0.55 -15.91 5.27
CA GLY A 63 0.56 -16.74 5.72
C GLY A 63 0.53 -18.13 5.08
N GLN A 64 1.37 -19.03 5.58
CA GLN A 64 1.46 -20.38 5.06
C GLN A 64 0.18 -21.22 5.29
N ASP A 65 -0.49 -21.01 6.42
CA ASP A 65 -1.61 -21.84 6.90
C ASP A 65 -2.90 -21.04 7.15
N SER A 66 -2.85 -19.72 7.07
CA SER A 66 -3.96 -18.85 7.44
C SER A 66 -4.01 -17.56 6.64
N ILE A 67 -5.21 -17.05 6.50
CA ILE A 67 -5.54 -15.81 5.80
C ILE A 67 -6.26 -14.90 6.79
N PHE A 68 -5.82 -13.66 6.86
CA PHE A 68 -6.42 -12.62 7.71
C PHE A 68 -7.06 -11.56 6.84
N ILE A 69 -8.32 -11.29 7.10
CA ILE A 69 -9.08 -10.22 6.43
C ILE A 69 -9.42 -9.19 7.50
N PHE A 70 -9.15 -7.94 7.23
CA PHE A 70 -9.39 -6.86 8.19
C PHE A 70 -9.89 -5.61 7.48
N ASP A 71 -10.65 -4.84 8.20
CA ASP A 71 -11.12 -3.52 7.77
C ASP A 71 -10.41 -2.39 8.54
N SER A 72 -10.62 -1.17 8.09
CA SER A 72 -10.05 0.03 8.75
C SER A 72 -10.66 0.32 10.11
N GLU A 73 -11.82 -0.26 10.42
CA GLU A 73 -12.52 -0.06 11.69
C GLU A 73 -12.07 -1.04 12.80
N GLY A 74 -11.07 -1.89 12.53
CA GLY A 74 -10.49 -2.82 13.49
C GLY A 74 -11.17 -4.19 13.57
N GLU A 75 -12.05 -4.58 12.64
CA GLU A 75 -12.53 -5.95 12.59
C GLU A 75 -11.53 -6.83 11.85
N ILE A 76 -11.02 -7.86 12.52
CA ILE A 76 -10.06 -8.83 11.98
C ILE A 76 -10.66 -10.23 12.03
N LYS A 77 -10.59 -10.94 10.91
CA LYS A 77 -11.06 -12.32 10.79
C LYS A 77 -9.97 -13.21 10.26
N ALA A 78 -9.72 -14.31 10.97
CA ALA A 78 -8.76 -15.33 10.56
C ALA A 78 -9.47 -16.53 9.95
N PHE A 79 -8.94 -16.98 8.84
CA PHE A 79 -9.41 -18.18 8.13
C PHE A 79 -8.23 -19.10 7.87
N SER A 80 -8.48 -20.40 7.90
CA SER A 80 -7.53 -21.39 7.41
C SER A 80 -7.51 -21.43 5.87
N ASN A 81 -6.50 -22.08 5.30
CA ASN A 81 -6.36 -22.20 3.84
C ASN A 81 -7.49 -22.98 3.15
N ASN A 82 -8.37 -23.62 3.90
CA ASN A 82 -9.57 -24.27 3.38
C ASN A 82 -10.86 -23.45 3.59
N GLY A 83 -10.74 -22.18 4.01
CA GLY A 83 -11.86 -21.27 4.18
C GLY A 83 -12.63 -21.39 5.50
N LYS A 84 -12.17 -22.27 6.44
CA LYS A 84 -12.79 -22.36 7.76
C LYS A 84 -12.35 -21.20 8.63
N ARG A 85 -13.31 -20.48 9.24
CA ARG A 85 -13.00 -19.40 10.17
C ARG A 85 -12.35 -19.95 11.44
N ILE A 86 -11.20 -19.40 11.80
CA ILE A 86 -10.44 -19.75 13.01
C ILE A 86 -10.91 -18.89 14.17
N TRP A 87 -10.87 -17.58 13.99
CA TRP A 87 -11.35 -16.61 14.99
C TRP A 87 -11.84 -15.32 14.31
N ASN A 88 -12.51 -14.48 15.10
CA ASN A 88 -12.95 -13.13 14.74
C ASN A 88 -12.72 -12.22 15.95
N LYS A 89 -12.13 -11.07 15.73
CA LYS A 89 -11.87 -10.07 16.76
C LYS A 89 -12.27 -8.69 16.24
N LYS A 90 -12.93 -7.91 17.06
CA LYS A 90 -13.13 -6.48 16.86
C LYS A 90 -12.21 -5.76 17.85
N LEU A 91 -11.32 -4.94 17.33
CA LEU A 91 -10.50 -4.02 18.11
C LEU A 91 -11.20 -2.67 18.15
N ASP A 92 -11.14 -2.00 19.29
CA ASP A 92 -11.67 -0.63 19.46
C ASP A 92 -10.65 0.41 18.96
N VAL A 93 -10.15 0.21 17.75
CA VAL A 93 -9.12 1.06 17.14
C VAL A 93 -9.32 1.16 15.63
N ASP A 94 -8.97 2.28 15.06
CA ASP A 94 -8.91 2.48 13.62
C ASP A 94 -7.54 2.07 13.10
N ILE A 95 -7.51 1.05 12.23
CA ILE A 95 -6.27 0.57 11.62
C ILE A 95 -5.89 1.53 10.49
N SER A 96 -4.76 2.21 10.66
CA SER A 96 -4.26 3.20 9.68
C SER A 96 -3.50 2.58 8.52
N THR A 97 -2.87 1.43 8.76
CA THR A 97 -1.96 0.80 7.79
C THR A 97 -2.35 -0.66 7.53
N GLY A 98 -1.53 -1.35 6.73
CA GLY A 98 -1.63 -2.80 6.57
C GLY A 98 -1.19 -3.56 7.83
N ILE A 99 -1.53 -4.85 7.88
CA ILE A 99 -1.05 -5.77 8.91
C ILE A 99 0.19 -6.49 8.41
N THR A 100 1.23 -6.53 9.24
CA THR A 100 2.41 -7.38 9.01
C THR A 100 2.21 -8.71 9.73
N LEU A 101 2.35 -9.80 8.99
CA LEU A 101 2.33 -11.16 9.53
C LEU A 101 3.75 -11.71 9.60
N GLY A 102 4.17 -12.12 10.77
CA GLY A 102 5.48 -12.75 10.99
C GLY A 102 5.65 -13.31 12.39
N PHE A 103 6.47 -14.34 12.54
CA PHE A 103 6.83 -14.90 13.85
C PHE A 103 5.62 -15.26 14.73
N ASN A 104 4.60 -15.86 14.13
CA ASN A 104 3.33 -16.23 14.78
C ASN A 104 2.54 -15.04 15.35
N ARG A 105 2.75 -13.83 14.82
CA ARG A 105 2.14 -12.59 15.30
C ARG A 105 1.61 -11.76 14.14
N LEU A 106 0.61 -10.95 14.44
CA LEU A 106 0.12 -9.87 13.59
C LEU A 106 0.56 -8.56 14.23
N LEU A 107 1.19 -7.69 13.46
CA LEU A 107 1.56 -6.35 13.86
C LEU A 107 0.73 -5.36 13.05
N LEU A 108 0.13 -4.42 13.69
CA LEU A 108 -0.66 -3.35 13.07
C LEU A 108 -0.39 -2.03 13.76
N SER A 109 -0.68 -0.94 13.06
CA SER A 109 -0.66 0.40 13.62
C SER A 109 -2.00 1.11 13.44
N THR A 110 -2.26 2.03 14.34
CA THR A 110 -3.51 2.78 14.40
C THR A 110 -3.29 4.24 14.01
N SER A 111 -4.37 4.92 13.65
CA SER A 111 -4.35 6.36 13.37
C SER A 111 -3.93 7.21 14.57
N ASN A 112 -4.08 6.69 15.79
CA ASN A 112 -3.68 7.37 17.03
C ASN A 112 -2.19 7.17 17.36
N GLY A 113 -1.43 6.45 16.54
CA GLY A 113 -0.02 6.19 16.78
C GLY A 113 0.27 4.99 17.66
N ASP A 114 -0.72 4.13 17.93
CA ASP A 114 -0.48 2.89 18.63
C ASP A 114 0.01 1.79 17.70
N VAL A 115 0.90 0.94 18.20
CA VAL A 115 1.33 -0.29 17.56
C VAL A 115 0.87 -1.46 18.41
N LEU A 116 0.13 -2.36 17.79
CA LEU A 116 -0.40 -3.55 18.47
C LEU A 116 0.26 -4.81 17.91
N CYS A 117 0.59 -5.71 18.81
CA CYS A 117 1.00 -7.08 18.51
C CYS A 117 -0.11 -8.03 18.95
N ILE A 118 -0.59 -8.84 18.01
CA ILE A 118 -1.71 -9.74 18.21
C ILE A 118 -1.26 -11.17 17.94
N SER A 119 -1.72 -12.12 18.72
CA SER A 119 -1.52 -13.55 18.47
C SER A 119 -2.18 -13.97 17.17
N LYS A 120 -1.42 -14.58 16.29
CA LYS A 120 -1.92 -15.17 15.04
C LYS A 120 -2.99 -16.23 15.31
N ASP A 121 -2.82 -17.00 16.37
CA ASP A 121 -3.64 -18.17 16.63
C ASP A 121 -4.97 -17.85 17.33
N SER A 122 -4.98 -16.82 18.21
CA SER A 122 -6.15 -16.50 19.03
C SER A 122 -6.79 -15.13 18.76
N GLY A 123 -6.07 -14.24 18.09
CA GLY A 123 -6.51 -12.84 17.93
C GLY A 123 -6.39 -11.99 19.20
N GLU A 124 -5.78 -12.51 20.28
CA GLU A 124 -5.58 -11.76 21.51
C GLU A 124 -4.40 -10.81 21.41
N THR A 125 -4.54 -9.61 21.98
CA THR A 125 -3.46 -8.64 22.05
C THR A 125 -2.38 -9.13 23.00
N ILE A 126 -1.16 -9.26 22.51
CA ILE A 126 0.03 -9.67 23.29
C ILE A 126 0.63 -8.44 23.97
N TRP A 127 0.78 -7.36 23.22
CA TRP A 127 1.25 -6.06 23.73
C TRP A 127 0.76 -4.93 22.83
N GLN A 128 0.77 -3.73 23.40
CA GLN A 128 0.51 -2.47 22.71
C GLN A 128 1.58 -1.47 23.13
N TYR A 129 2.02 -0.65 22.19
CA TYR A 129 2.96 0.44 22.42
C TYR A 129 2.43 1.70 21.75
N SER A 130 2.41 2.81 22.50
CA SER A 130 1.98 4.11 21.97
C SER A 130 3.20 4.94 21.59
N THR A 131 3.23 5.40 20.35
CA THR A 131 4.25 6.31 19.82
C THR A 131 3.87 7.76 20.13
N SER A 132 4.82 8.68 19.97
CA SER A 132 4.55 10.11 20.12
C SER A 132 3.92 10.77 18.88
N GLY A 133 3.66 10.01 17.82
CA GLY A 133 3.14 10.49 16.56
C GLY A 133 2.42 9.42 15.76
N GLU A 134 1.78 9.84 14.67
CA GLU A 134 1.08 8.95 13.76
C GLU A 134 2.03 7.98 13.06
N VAL A 135 1.63 6.72 12.95
CA VAL A 135 2.37 5.68 12.21
C VAL A 135 1.71 5.49 10.84
N LEU A 136 2.45 5.81 9.78
CA LEU A 136 1.93 5.82 8.39
C LEU A 136 2.35 4.60 7.57
N SER A 137 3.16 3.72 8.13
CA SER A 137 3.61 2.49 7.46
C SER A 137 3.31 1.25 8.30
N PRO A 138 3.09 0.09 7.67
CA PRO A 138 2.97 -1.16 8.42
C PRO A 138 4.25 -1.42 9.22
N PRO A 139 4.15 -1.85 10.49
CA PRO A 139 5.31 -2.24 11.28
C PRO A 139 6.06 -3.40 10.63
N ALA A 140 7.38 -3.41 10.73
CA ALA A 140 8.22 -4.51 10.26
C ALA A 140 8.88 -5.22 11.43
N THR A 141 9.15 -6.53 11.30
CA THR A 141 9.79 -7.30 12.37
C THR A 141 10.71 -8.39 11.84
N ASN A 142 11.77 -8.65 12.58
CA ASN A 142 12.62 -9.84 12.43
C ASN A 142 12.38 -10.90 13.53
N GLY A 143 11.35 -10.69 14.38
CA GLY A 143 11.02 -11.55 15.52
C GLY A 143 11.44 -10.98 16.87
N ASP A 144 12.58 -10.32 16.95
CA ASP A 144 13.13 -9.72 18.18
C ASP A 144 12.86 -8.23 18.28
N ILE A 145 12.88 -7.55 17.13
CA ILE A 145 12.71 -6.09 17.03
C ILE A 145 11.52 -5.80 16.14
N VAL A 146 10.78 -4.77 16.49
CA VAL A 146 9.73 -4.17 15.67
C VAL A 146 10.19 -2.77 15.28
N ALA A 147 10.23 -2.51 13.98
CA ALA A 147 10.48 -1.20 13.40
C ALA A 147 9.16 -0.58 12.92
N ILE A 148 9.00 0.72 13.13
CA ILE A 148 7.81 1.52 12.77
C ILE A 148 8.23 2.83 12.12
#